data_5164a14171f16aa3ea84b281ddd6d58c
#
_entry.id   5164a14171f16aa3ea84b281ddd6d58c
#
_cell.length_a   1.000
_cell.length_b   1.000
_cell.length_c   1.000
_cell.angle_alpha   90.00
_cell.angle_beta   90.00
_cell.angle_gamma   90.00
#
_symmetry.space_group_name_H-M   'P 1'
#
loop_
_entity.id
_entity.type
_entity.pdbx_description
1 polymer ?
#
loop_
_entity_poly.entity_id
_entity_poly.type
_entity_poly.pdbx_seq_one_letter_code
_entity_poly.pdbx_strand_id
1 'polypeptide(L)'
;ATLGDVEEHPFRRGSHEGVNLILKLPGRNPRRRPLLVGAHYDGPLQSIGADDNASAVAALLELGRRWSIAPPRRPVWLVGFDLEEWGLIGSTVLAEQLRAERQRLKLMVSLEMLAYTSDQQSYPHPAMDRLYGNRGDFIALVANARAGLMLSMLTHAMGQHVKSKALPVPRAGIDVPAVRRS
;
A
#
# COMPACT_ATOMS: atom_id res chain seq x y z
N ALA A 1 23.56 5.10 4.89
CA ALA A 1 23.44 4.76 3.46
C ALA A 1 22.29 5.58 2.89
N THR A 2 22.52 6.32 1.82
CA THR A 2 21.49 7.02 1.06
C THR A 2 20.61 5.97 0.36
N LEU A 3 19.31 6.18 0.37
CA LEU A 3 18.33 5.23 -0.23
C LEU A 3 18.41 5.16 -1.78
N GLY A 4 19.22 5.98 -2.43
CA GLY A 4 19.25 6.18 -3.87
C GLY A 4 18.55 7.48 -4.28
N ASP A 5 18.48 7.74 -5.58
CA ASP A 5 17.85 8.96 -6.10
C ASP A 5 16.32 8.76 -6.11
N VAL A 6 15.63 9.62 -5.39
CA VAL A 6 14.16 9.69 -5.37
C VAL A 6 13.71 10.63 -6.47
N GLU A 7 12.88 10.14 -7.37
CA GLU A 7 12.25 10.93 -8.42
C GLU A 7 11.02 11.65 -7.83
N GLU A 8 10.95 12.96 -7.99
CA GLU A 8 9.74 13.73 -7.75
C GLU A 8 8.83 13.64 -8.98
N HIS A 9 7.57 13.34 -8.73
CA HIS A 9 6.55 13.22 -9.74
C HIS A 9 5.42 14.22 -9.45
N PRO A 10 5.63 15.52 -9.81
CA PRO A 10 4.64 16.55 -9.57
C PRO A 10 3.39 16.34 -10.44
N PHE A 11 2.24 16.66 -9.91
CA PHE A 11 0.98 16.56 -10.62
C PHE A 11 0.01 17.67 -10.23
N ARG A 12 -0.95 17.91 -11.13
CA ARG A 12 -2.10 18.79 -10.88
C ARG A 12 -3.38 18.07 -11.29
N ARG A 13 -4.40 18.13 -10.44
CA ARG A 13 -5.72 17.62 -10.75
C ARG A 13 -6.81 18.57 -10.21
N GLY A 14 -7.48 19.25 -11.12
CA GLY A 14 -8.39 20.35 -10.73
C GLY A 14 -7.65 21.48 -10.03
N SER A 15 -8.06 21.80 -8.82
CA SER A 15 -7.40 22.81 -7.96
C SER A 15 -6.28 22.24 -7.09
N HIS A 16 -6.07 20.92 -7.09
CA HIS A 16 -5.08 20.27 -6.23
C HIS A 16 -3.75 20.11 -6.96
N GLU A 17 -2.67 20.47 -6.28
CA GLU A 17 -1.30 20.22 -6.69
C GLU A 17 -0.62 19.36 -5.65
N GLY A 18 0.16 18.39 -6.09
CA GLY A 18 0.87 17.47 -5.22
C GLY A 18 2.09 16.85 -5.90
N VAL A 19 2.84 16.05 -5.16
CA VAL A 19 4.06 15.38 -5.63
C VAL A 19 4.10 13.95 -5.15
N ASN A 20 4.03 12.96 -6.03
CA ASN A 20 4.40 11.60 -5.65
C ASN A 20 5.92 11.45 -5.61
N LEU A 21 6.44 10.69 -4.67
CA LEU A 21 7.87 10.40 -4.51
C LEU A 21 8.13 8.96 -4.92
N ILE A 22 9.05 8.73 -5.86
CA ILE A 22 9.27 7.41 -6.46
C ILE A 22 10.75 7.02 -6.35
N LEU A 23 11.03 5.93 -5.64
CA LEU A 23 12.34 5.28 -5.63
C LEU A 23 12.28 4.00 -6.46
N LYS A 24 13.06 3.93 -7.55
CA LYS A 24 13.12 2.76 -8.43
C LYS A 24 14.37 1.93 -8.15
N LEU A 25 14.21 0.78 -7.55
CA LEU A 25 15.27 -0.19 -7.31
C LEU A 25 15.28 -1.24 -8.45
N PRO A 26 16.40 -1.37 -9.20
CA PRO A 26 16.44 -2.23 -10.40
C PRO A 26 16.36 -3.73 -10.07
N GLY A 27 16.66 -4.11 -8.83
CA GLY A 27 16.77 -5.51 -8.44
C GLY A 27 17.90 -6.25 -9.20
N ARG A 28 18.00 -7.57 -8.97
CA ARG A 28 19.04 -8.40 -9.62
C ARG A 28 18.70 -8.78 -11.08
N ASN A 29 17.44 -8.64 -11.48
CA ASN A 29 16.98 -8.88 -12.85
C ASN A 29 16.06 -7.76 -13.32
N PRO A 30 16.61 -6.68 -13.89
CA PRO A 30 15.86 -5.48 -14.27
C PRO A 30 14.88 -5.71 -15.43
N ARG A 31 14.99 -6.80 -16.18
CA ARG A 31 14.05 -7.12 -17.26
C ARG A 31 12.70 -7.66 -16.77
N ARG A 32 12.58 -8.00 -15.51
CA ARG A 32 11.30 -8.46 -14.95
C ARG A 32 10.35 -7.29 -14.72
N ARG A 33 9.05 -7.57 -14.79
CA ARG A 33 8.04 -6.57 -14.41
C ARG A 33 8.23 -6.18 -12.95
N PRO A 34 8.24 -4.88 -12.62
CA PRO A 34 8.42 -4.41 -11.26
C PRO A 34 7.26 -4.79 -10.35
N LEU A 35 7.56 -4.85 -9.05
CA LEU A 35 6.58 -4.68 -7.99
C LEU A 35 6.50 -3.18 -7.69
N LEU A 36 5.31 -2.68 -7.40
CA LEU A 36 5.12 -1.38 -6.81
C LEU A 36 4.64 -1.58 -5.37
N VAL A 37 5.33 -0.98 -4.42
CA VAL A 37 4.90 -0.91 -3.03
C VAL A 37 4.77 0.56 -2.68
N GLY A 38 3.61 0.96 -2.19
CA GLY A 38 3.32 2.34 -1.90
C GLY A 38 2.67 2.56 -0.55
N ALA A 39 2.80 3.77 -0.04
CA ALA A 39 2.08 4.30 1.10
C ALA A 39 1.79 5.76 0.83
N HIS A 40 0.66 6.29 1.28
CA HIS A 40 0.49 7.74 1.23
C HIS A 40 1.27 8.41 2.36
N TYR A 41 1.70 9.65 2.14
CA TYR A 41 2.50 10.39 3.11
C TYR A 41 1.84 11.70 3.58
N ASP A 42 0.73 12.08 2.96
CA ASP A 42 -0.17 13.06 3.53
C ASP A 42 -0.94 12.45 4.71
N GLY A 43 -1.62 13.25 5.48
CA GLY A 43 -2.34 12.80 6.67
C GLY A 43 -3.68 13.52 6.83
N PRO A 44 -4.60 12.92 7.60
CA PRO A 44 -5.91 13.48 7.83
C PRO A 44 -5.83 14.81 8.60
N LEU A 45 -6.64 15.80 8.20
CA LEU A 45 -6.61 17.16 8.76
C LEU A 45 -6.85 17.24 10.27
N GLN A 46 -7.48 16.23 10.86
CA GLN A 46 -7.88 16.20 12.26
C GLN A 46 -7.09 15.19 13.11
N SER A 47 -6.02 14.61 12.56
CA SER A 47 -5.17 13.61 13.22
C SER A 47 -3.71 14.00 13.11
N ILE A 48 -2.89 13.47 14.02
CA ILE A 48 -1.43 13.61 13.96
C ILE A 48 -0.81 12.69 12.88
N GLY A 49 -1.59 11.83 12.23
CA GLY A 49 -1.15 10.95 11.15
C GLY A 49 -0.17 9.85 11.57
N ALA A 50 -0.09 9.48 12.87
CA ALA A 50 0.92 8.55 13.36
C ALA A 50 0.73 7.13 12.81
N ASP A 51 -0.50 6.63 12.78
CA ASP A 51 -0.84 5.35 12.15
C ASP A 51 -1.28 5.56 10.70
N ASP A 52 -2.08 6.58 10.46
CA ASP A 52 -2.58 7.00 9.16
C ASP A 52 -1.81 8.24 8.66
N ASN A 53 -0.70 8.10 7.88
CA ASN A 53 -0.17 6.80 7.46
C ASN A 53 1.36 6.74 7.69
N ALA A 54 1.86 7.44 8.74
CA ALA A 54 3.30 7.48 9.04
C ALA A 54 3.85 6.07 9.35
N SER A 55 3.03 5.17 9.92
CA SER A 55 3.43 3.79 10.19
C SER A 55 3.78 3.03 8.90
N ALA A 56 2.97 3.19 7.86
CA ALA A 56 3.22 2.58 6.56
C ALA A 56 4.37 3.24 5.81
N VAL A 57 4.53 4.58 5.93
CA VAL A 57 5.70 5.30 5.39
C VAL A 57 6.99 4.79 6.03
N ALA A 58 7.01 4.58 7.35
CA ALA A 58 8.17 4.01 8.05
C ALA A 58 8.51 2.60 7.53
N ALA A 59 7.50 1.75 7.30
CA ALA A 59 7.69 0.45 6.69
C ALA A 59 8.24 0.55 5.26
N LEU A 60 7.74 1.50 4.46
CA LEU A 60 8.22 1.76 3.10
C LEU A 60 9.69 2.15 3.09
N LEU A 61 10.11 3.04 3.99
CA LEU A 61 11.50 3.47 4.14
C LEU A 61 12.42 2.31 4.57
N GLU A 62 11.96 1.46 5.50
CA GLU A 62 12.73 0.29 5.93
C GLU A 62 12.88 -0.75 4.80
N LEU A 63 11.85 -0.94 3.98
CA LEU A 63 11.94 -1.76 2.76
C LEU A 63 12.97 -1.18 1.80
N GLY A 64 13.00 0.13 1.59
CA GLY A 64 13.99 0.81 0.78
C GLY A 64 15.41 0.56 1.29
N ARG A 65 15.63 0.77 2.59
CA ARG A 65 16.91 0.53 3.23
C ARG A 65 17.39 -0.91 3.07
N ARG A 66 16.51 -1.89 3.31
CA ARG A 66 16.86 -3.31 3.16
C ARG A 66 17.16 -3.70 1.72
N TRP A 67 16.35 -3.26 0.79
CA TRP A 67 16.51 -3.64 -0.61
C TRP A 67 17.61 -2.87 -1.33
N SER A 68 18.07 -1.75 -0.79
CA SER A 68 19.31 -1.09 -1.26
C SER A 68 20.56 -1.89 -0.88
N ILE A 69 20.54 -2.60 0.26
CA ILE A 69 21.67 -3.44 0.72
C ILE A 69 21.58 -4.84 0.08
N ALA A 70 20.38 -5.43 0.07
CA ALA A 70 20.13 -6.77 -0.45
C ALA A 70 19.05 -6.72 -1.55
N PRO A 71 19.44 -6.40 -2.80
CA PRO A 71 18.49 -6.19 -3.89
C PRO A 71 17.61 -7.41 -4.16
N PRO A 72 16.29 -7.23 -4.30
CA PRO A 72 15.36 -8.30 -4.60
C PRO A 72 15.59 -8.85 -6.01
N ARG A 73 14.99 -10.00 -6.33
CA ARG A 73 15.17 -10.64 -7.65
C ARG A 73 14.63 -9.80 -8.81
N ARG A 74 13.57 -8.99 -8.59
CA ARG A 74 12.92 -8.16 -9.60
C ARG A 74 13.02 -6.69 -9.23
N PRO A 75 12.81 -5.77 -10.17
CA PRO A 75 12.69 -4.36 -9.85
C PRO A 75 11.58 -4.12 -8.83
N VAL A 76 11.80 -3.16 -7.95
CA VAL A 76 10.79 -2.69 -7.00
C VAL A 76 10.73 -1.16 -7.09
N TRP A 77 9.54 -0.63 -7.19
CA TRP A 77 9.26 0.78 -7.08
C TRP A 77 8.62 1.04 -5.73
N LEU A 78 9.25 1.87 -4.93
CA LEU A 78 8.70 2.35 -3.68
C LEU A 78 8.11 3.73 -3.94
N VAL A 79 6.84 3.92 -3.59
CA VAL A 79 6.10 5.13 -3.93
C VAL A 79 5.47 5.73 -2.69
N GLY A 80 5.85 6.98 -2.37
CA GLY A 80 5.08 7.84 -1.49
C GLY A 80 4.00 8.55 -2.30
N PHE A 81 2.75 8.30 -2.00
CA PHE A 81 1.62 8.97 -2.65
C PHE A 81 1.23 10.23 -1.88
N ASP A 82 0.91 11.28 -2.61
CA ASP A 82 0.38 12.52 -2.08
C ASP A 82 -1.13 12.60 -2.30
N LEU A 83 -1.81 13.40 -1.47
CA LEU A 83 -3.24 13.69 -1.59
C LEU A 83 -4.13 12.43 -1.63
N GLU A 84 -3.82 11.45 -0.78
CA GLU A 84 -4.69 10.29 -0.56
C GLU A 84 -5.99 10.72 0.11
N GLU A 85 -5.89 11.50 1.19
CA GLU A 85 -6.98 12.00 2.02
C GLU A 85 -7.96 12.90 1.26
N TRP A 86 -7.54 13.41 0.12
CA TRP A 86 -8.34 14.21 -0.79
C TRP A 86 -9.01 13.38 -1.91
N GLY A 87 -9.02 12.07 -1.76
CA GLY A 87 -9.70 11.14 -2.66
C GLY A 87 -8.77 10.38 -3.60
N LEU A 88 -7.63 9.89 -3.10
CA LEU A 88 -6.69 9.04 -3.83
C LEU A 88 -6.08 9.73 -5.05
N ILE A 89 -5.87 11.07 -4.99
CA ILE A 89 -5.50 11.86 -6.18
C ILE A 89 -4.15 11.38 -6.72
N GLY A 90 -3.09 11.35 -5.88
CA GLY A 90 -1.75 11.02 -6.34
C GLY A 90 -1.62 9.61 -6.91
N SER A 91 -2.23 8.63 -6.24
CA SER A 91 -2.23 7.25 -6.73
C SER A 91 -3.01 7.07 -8.02
N THR A 92 -4.12 7.81 -8.18
CA THR A 92 -4.92 7.82 -9.42
C THR A 92 -4.12 8.39 -10.58
N VAL A 93 -3.46 9.54 -10.39
CA VAL A 93 -2.63 10.17 -11.43
C VAL A 93 -1.51 9.24 -11.88
N LEU A 94 -0.79 8.62 -10.93
CA LEU A 94 0.26 7.67 -11.27
C LEU A 94 -0.28 6.45 -12.02
N ALA A 95 -1.43 5.91 -11.60
CA ALA A 95 -2.06 4.78 -12.28
C ALA A 95 -2.47 5.11 -13.72
N GLU A 96 -3.03 6.30 -13.96
CA GLU A 96 -3.39 6.80 -15.30
C GLU A 96 -2.14 6.94 -16.18
N GLN A 97 -1.06 7.49 -15.65
CA GLN A 97 0.22 7.61 -16.37
C GLN A 97 0.80 6.26 -16.74
N LEU A 98 0.92 5.35 -15.77
CA LEU A 98 1.45 4.00 -16.02
C LEU A 98 0.62 3.25 -17.08
N ARG A 99 -0.69 3.49 -17.10
CA ARG A 99 -1.58 2.95 -18.11
C ARG A 99 -1.30 3.56 -19.50
N ALA A 100 -1.14 4.87 -19.58
CA ALA A 100 -0.82 5.58 -20.84
C ALA A 100 0.53 5.12 -21.40
N GLU A 101 1.52 4.95 -20.56
CA GLU A 101 2.87 4.44 -20.89
C GLU A 101 2.90 2.92 -21.16
N ARG A 102 1.77 2.23 -20.99
CA ARG A 102 1.67 0.77 -21.08
C ARG A 102 2.64 0.04 -20.15
N GLN A 103 3.04 0.68 -19.06
CA GLN A 103 3.92 0.10 -18.04
C GLN A 103 3.20 -1.03 -17.32
N ARG A 104 3.77 -2.24 -17.40
CA ARG A 104 3.17 -3.43 -16.78
C ARG A 104 3.84 -3.73 -15.44
N LEU A 105 3.06 -3.70 -14.39
CA LEU A 105 3.46 -4.15 -13.06
C LEU A 105 3.22 -5.67 -12.89
N LYS A 106 3.98 -6.31 -12.02
CA LYS A 106 3.70 -7.68 -11.56
C LYS A 106 2.61 -7.68 -10.50
N LEU A 107 2.70 -6.75 -9.56
CA LEU A 107 1.78 -6.55 -8.45
C LEU A 107 1.96 -5.11 -7.95
N MET A 108 0.90 -4.52 -7.43
CA MET A 108 0.92 -3.32 -6.60
C MET A 108 0.44 -3.71 -5.20
N VAL A 109 1.13 -3.23 -4.18
CA VAL A 109 0.78 -3.37 -2.77
C VAL A 109 0.70 -1.97 -2.17
N SER A 110 -0.44 -1.62 -1.58
CA SER A 110 -0.56 -0.43 -0.74
C SER A 110 -0.40 -0.84 0.72
N LEU A 111 0.42 -0.09 1.43
CA LEU A 111 0.60 -0.21 2.88
C LEU A 111 -0.27 0.85 3.55
N GLU A 112 -1.02 0.42 4.57
CA GLU A 112 -2.02 1.26 5.21
C GLU A 112 -2.16 0.90 6.69
N MET A 113 -2.05 1.90 7.58
CA MET A 113 -2.34 1.80 9.02
C MET A 113 -1.78 0.53 9.68
N LEU A 114 -0.46 0.41 9.76
CA LEU A 114 0.22 -0.84 10.15
C LEU A 114 0.51 -0.98 11.66
N ALA A 115 0.31 0.07 12.45
CA ALA A 115 0.80 0.11 13.83
C ALA A 115 -0.30 0.14 14.90
N TYR A 116 -1.55 0.39 14.53
CA TYR A 116 -2.63 0.45 15.51
C TYR A 116 -3.21 -0.92 15.82
N THR A 117 -3.41 -1.20 17.12
CA THR A 117 -4.12 -2.39 17.59
C THR A 117 -5.23 -1.99 18.56
N SER A 118 -6.31 -2.77 18.59
CA SER A 118 -7.44 -2.53 19.49
C SER A 118 -7.99 -3.85 20.05
N ASP A 119 -8.45 -3.79 21.30
CA ASP A 119 -9.18 -4.90 21.91
C ASP A 119 -10.62 -5.03 21.37
N GLN A 120 -11.09 -3.99 20.71
CA GLN A 120 -12.40 -3.97 20.07
C GLN A 120 -12.26 -3.48 18.62
N GLN A 121 -12.76 -4.30 17.68
CA GLN A 121 -12.81 -3.99 16.27
C GLN A 121 -14.27 -4.09 15.81
N SER A 122 -14.74 -3.06 15.13
CA SER A 122 -16.03 -3.08 14.44
C SER A 122 -15.83 -3.13 12.93
N TYR A 123 -16.70 -3.84 12.24
CA TYR A 123 -16.67 -3.98 10.79
C TYR A 123 -17.92 -3.37 10.16
N PRO A 124 -17.86 -2.95 8.89
CA PRO A 124 -19.01 -2.41 8.18
C PRO A 124 -20.20 -3.39 8.06
N HIS A 125 -19.91 -4.69 8.15
CA HIS A 125 -20.95 -5.72 8.03
C HIS A 125 -20.86 -6.73 9.18
N PRO A 126 -21.97 -7.03 9.89
CA PRO A 126 -21.97 -7.92 11.07
C PRO A 126 -21.46 -9.35 10.82
N ALA A 127 -21.56 -9.87 9.59
CA ALA A 127 -20.99 -11.16 9.25
C ALA A 127 -19.46 -11.20 9.35
N MET A 128 -18.80 -10.06 9.23
CA MET A 128 -17.34 -9.95 9.35
C MET A 128 -16.89 -10.15 10.80
N ASP A 129 -17.68 -9.70 11.78
CA ASP A 129 -17.41 -9.94 13.20
C ASP A 129 -17.34 -11.44 13.50
N ARG A 130 -18.24 -12.23 12.89
CA ARG A 130 -18.26 -13.70 13.05
C ARG A 130 -17.07 -14.38 12.39
N LEU A 131 -16.61 -13.87 11.25
CA LEU A 131 -15.51 -14.45 10.48
C LEU A 131 -14.13 -14.08 11.02
N TYR A 132 -13.98 -12.83 11.46
CA TYR A 132 -12.68 -12.28 11.81
C TYR A 132 -12.50 -11.99 13.29
N GLY A 133 -13.59 -12.12 14.08
CA GLY A 133 -13.60 -11.77 15.51
C GLY A 133 -13.62 -10.26 15.73
N ASN A 134 -13.75 -9.86 16.96
CA ASN A 134 -13.91 -8.45 17.37
C ASN A 134 -12.63 -7.80 17.89
N ARG A 135 -11.46 -8.38 17.67
CA ARG A 135 -10.16 -7.82 18.06
C ARG A 135 -9.39 -7.33 16.85
N GLY A 136 -8.92 -6.09 16.92
CA GLY A 136 -8.06 -5.47 15.93
C GLY A 136 -6.57 -5.70 16.24
N ASP A 137 -6.13 -6.97 16.30
CA ASP A 137 -4.76 -7.35 16.63
C ASP A 137 -4.07 -8.12 15.48
N PHE A 138 -4.41 -7.79 14.26
CA PHE A 138 -3.90 -8.45 13.06
C PHE A 138 -3.71 -7.48 11.89
N ILE A 139 -2.86 -7.84 10.96
CA ILE A 139 -2.74 -7.16 9.67
C ILE A 139 -3.73 -7.78 8.68
N ALA A 140 -4.62 -6.96 8.14
CA ALA A 140 -5.56 -7.36 7.10
C ALA A 140 -4.89 -7.26 5.72
N LEU A 141 -4.91 -8.36 4.95
CA LEU A 141 -4.49 -8.35 3.56
C LEU A 141 -5.72 -8.42 2.67
N VAL A 142 -5.94 -7.38 1.89
CA VAL A 142 -7.08 -7.23 0.99
C VAL A 142 -6.60 -7.28 -0.45
N ALA A 143 -7.23 -8.06 -1.30
CA ALA A 143 -6.84 -8.16 -2.70
C ALA A 143 -8.02 -8.39 -3.63
N ASN A 144 -7.87 -7.92 -4.88
CA ASN A 144 -8.81 -8.26 -5.94
C ASN A 144 -8.63 -9.73 -6.39
N ALA A 145 -9.60 -10.27 -7.12
CA ALA A 145 -9.60 -11.67 -7.56
C ALA A 145 -8.36 -12.08 -8.39
N ARG A 146 -7.74 -11.13 -9.12
CA ARG A 146 -6.53 -11.40 -9.91
C ARG A 146 -5.29 -11.62 -9.04
N ALA A 147 -5.27 -11.07 -7.84
CA ALA A 147 -4.20 -11.20 -6.87
C ALA A 147 -4.44 -12.32 -5.83
N GLY A 148 -5.51 -13.10 -5.95
CA GLY A 148 -5.93 -14.10 -4.95
C GLY A 148 -4.83 -15.10 -4.57
N LEU A 149 -4.06 -15.62 -5.54
CA LEU A 149 -2.94 -16.50 -5.26
C LEU A 149 -1.83 -15.76 -4.48
N MET A 150 -1.54 -14.52 -4.85
CA MET A 150 -0.54 -13.70 -4.14
C MET A 150 -1.02 -13.34 -2.74
N LEU A 151 -2.32 -13.10 -2.55
CA LEU A 151 -2.94 -12.87 -1.26
C LEU A 151 -2.67 -14.04 -0.30
N SER A 152 -2.95 -15.27 -0.74
CA SER A 152 -2.72 -16.47 0.07
C SER A 152 -1.24 -16.64 0.43
N MET A 153 -0.33 -16.46 -0.55
CA MET A 153 1.11 -16.57 -0.32
C MET A 153 1.62 -15.49 0.66
N LEU A 154 1.17 -14.24 0.51
CA LEU A 154 1.57 -13.15 1.40
C LEU A 154 1.03 -13.36 2.81
N THR A 155 -0.24 -13.75 2.95
CA THR A 155 -0.85 -14.03 4.26
C THR A 155 -0.11 -15.16 4.98
N HIS A 156 0.25 -16.23 4.27
CA HIS A 156 1.04 -17.33 4.84
C HIS A 156 2.42 -16.85 5.28
N ALA A 157 3.14 -16.11 4.42
CA ALA A 157 4.48 -15.61 4.73
C ALA A 157 4.46 -14.63 5.91
N MET A 158 3.50 -13.70 5.94
CA MET A 158 3.35 -12.75 7.05
C MET A 158 2.93 -13.45 8.33
N GLY A 159 2.09 -14.47 8.26
CA GLY A 159 1.62 -15.25 9.40
C GLY A 159 2.73 -15.95 10.19
N GLN A 160 3.92 -16.08 9.62
CA GLN A 160 5.12 -16.58 10.35
C GLN A 160 5.67 -15.54 11.33
N HIS A 161 5.32 -14.27 11.20
CA HIS A 161 5.90 -13.16 11.96
C HIS A 161 4.85 -12.33 12.70
N VAL A 162 3.67 -12.14 12.09
CA VAL A 162 2.57 -11.33 12.65
C VAL A 162 1.24 -12.02 12.41
N LYS A 163 0.25 -11.76 13.27
CA LYS A 163 -1.12 -12.20 12.98
C LYS A 163 -1.60 -11.50 11.71
N SER A 164 -1.98 -12.28 10.72
CA SER A 164 -2.45 -11.78 9.43
C SER A 164 -3.69 -12.53 8.97
N LYS A 165 -4.61 -11.81 8.34
CA LYS A 165 -5.88 -12.35 7.82
C LYS A 165 -6.07 -11.93 6.37
N ALA A 166 -6.43 -12.87 5.52
CA ALA A 166 -6.80 -12.60 4.14
C ALA A 166 -8.27 -12.20 4.05
N LEU A 167 -8.53 -11.07 3.41
CA LEU A 167 -9.86 -10.53 3.16
C LEU A 167 -10.10 -10.51 1.64
N PRO A 168 -10.68 -11.55 1.04
CA PRO A 168 -10.95 -11.54 -0.39
C PRO A 168 -12.06 -10.53 -0.73
N VAL A 169 -11.79 -9.63 -1.67
CA VAL A 169 -12.78 -8.69 -2.18
C VAL A 169 -13.41 -9.26 -3.46
N PRO A 170 -14.73 -9.30 -3.58
CA PRO A 170 -15.42 -9.71 -4.81
C PRO A 170 -15.02 -8.87 -6.03
N ARG A 171 -15.24 -9.41 -7.24
CA ARG A 171 -14.78 -8.87 -8.54
C ARG A 171 -15.24 -7.47 -8.93
N ALA A 172 -16.34 -6.98 -8.42
CA ALA A 172 -16.80 -5.62 -8.66
C ALA A 172 -16.06 -4.72 -7.67
N GLY A 173 -15.39 -3.67 -8.19
CA GLY A 173 -14.71 -2.67 -7.37
C GLY A 173 -15.60 -2.19 -6.24
N ILE A 174 -15.53 -2.89 -5.14
CA ILE A 174 -16.13 -2.45 -3.91
C ILE A 174 -15.15 -1.42 -3.40
N ASP A 175 -15.52 -0.16 -3.50
CA ASP A 175 -15.13 0.83 -2.52
C ASP A 175 -15.41 0.18 -1.16
N VAL A 176 -14.38 -0.31 -0.50
CA VAL A 176 -14.52 -0.82 0.86
C VAL A 176 -14.64 0.42 1.74
N PRO A 177 -15.86 0.78 2.21
CA PRO A 177 -16.05 2.03 2.95
C PRO A 177 -15.23 2.12 4.24
N ALA A 178 -14.69 0.98 4.70
CA ALA A 178 -13.83 0.88 5.87
C ALA A 178 -12.43 1.51 5.68
N VAL A 179 -11.99 1.70 4.43
CA VAL A 179 -10.72 2.36 4.12
C VAL A 179 -10.91 3.88 3.95
N ARG A 180 -12.17 4.35 3.88
CA ARG A 180 -12.48 5.79 3.72
C ARG A 180 -12.82 6.53 5.01
N ARG A 181 -12.78 5.89 6.18
CA ARG A 181 -13.16 6.52 7.47
C ARG A 181 -12.30 6.03 8.61
N SER A 182 -11.09 6.44 8.65
CA SER A 182 -10.31 6.44 9.88
C SER A 182 -9.52 7.73 9.98
#